data_4dc831725a34925c3931aa121a6e97fd
#
_entry.id   4dc831725a34925c3931aa121a6e97fd
#
_cell.length_a   1.000
_cell.length_b   1.000
_cell.length_c   1.000
_cell.angle_alpha   90.00
_cell.angle_beta   90.00
_cell.angle_gamma   90.00
#
_symmetry.space_group_name_H-M   'P 1'
#
loop_
_entity.id
_entity.type
_entity.pdbx_description
1 polymer ?
#
loop_
_entity_poly.entity_id
_entity_poly.type
_entity_poly.pdbx_seq_one_letter_code
_entity_poly.pdbx_strand_id
1 'polypeptide(L)'
;MNLIRRILLITSFILACSAMAQEAPKQTLCPLMVDDEIDLEEFVLFKGVKVFMCCGSCKETWDKNPKYFAVVCQEQAPQLKAVASKEIKPLKQLFCPVYANLRVHPKSLSLEHEGRTIYFSKKRAVSRFQANPKKYLKNLP
;
A
#
# COMPACT_ATOMS: atom_id res chain seq x y z
N MET A 1 -39.13 59.56 5.90
CA MET A 1 -38.99 58.89 4.58
C MET A 1 -37.56 58.46 4.45
N ASN A 2 -37.27 57.15 4.27
CA ASN A 2 -35.93 56.54 4.01
C ASN A 2 -35.12 56.01 5.20
N LEU A 3 -35.76 55.46 6.24
CA LEU A 3 -35.02 54.64 7.21
C LEU A 3 -35.31 53.14 7.10
N ILE A 4 -36.24 52.73 6.22
CA ILE A 4 -36.70 51.35 6.09
C ILE A 4 -35.98 50.60 4.96
N ARG A 5 -35.06 51.22 4.20
CA ARG A 5 -34.44 50.66 3.00
C ARG A 5 -33.00 50.11 3.20
N ARG A 6 -32.51 50.08 4.46
CA ARG A 6 -31.14 49.63 4.77
C ARG A 6 -31.04 48.31 5.56
N ILE A 7 -32.15 47.59 5.78
CA ILE A 7 -32.16 46.40 6.62
C ILE A 7 -32.33 45.09 5.79
N LEU A 8 -32.12 45.13 4.49
CA LEU A 8 -32.41 43.97 3.62
C LEU A 8 -31.23 43.52 2.77
N LEU A 9 -29.99 43.54 3.31
CA LEU A 9 -28.81 42.94 2.65
C LEU A 9 -27.85 42.29 3.65
N ILE A 10 -28.37 41.63 4.71
CA ILE A 10 -27.64 40.64 5.47
C ILE A 10 -28.22 39.28 5.12
N THR A 11 -28.21 38.96 3.84
CA THR A 11 -28.50 37.60 3.37
C THR A 11 -27.23 36.79 3.47
N SER A 12 -27.21 35.89 4.45
CA SER A 12 -26.85 34.46 4.28
C SER A 12 -25.58 34.18 3.49
N PHE A 13 -24.42 34.44 4.08
CA PHE A 13 -23.25 33.62 3.78
C PHE A 13 -23.34 32.34 4.64
N ILE A 14 -24.30 31.48 4.29
CA ILE A 14 -24.30 30.09 4.76
C ILE A 14 -23.09 29.46 4.11
N LEU A 15 -22.00 29.40 4.89
CA LEU A 15 -20.84 28.57 4.59
C LEU A 15 -21.33 27.14 4.50
N ALA A 16 -21.60 26.67 3.28
CA ALA A 16 -21.83 25.28 2.99
C ALA A 16 -20.50 24.56 3.26
N CYS A 17 -20.31 24.15 4.51
CA CYS A 17 -19.32 23.16 4.89
C CYS A 17 -19.84 21.85 4.30
N SER A 18 -19.54 21.64 3.01
CA SER A 18 -19.70 20.33 2.37
C SER A 18 -18.79 19.39 3.14
N ALA A 19 -19.36 18.70 4.14
CA ALA A 19 -18.76 17.50 4.69
C ALA A 19 -18.57 16.56 3.49
N MET A 20 -17.36 16.50 2.94
CA MET A 20 -16.99 15.47 2.01
C MET A 20 -17.17 14.16 2.76
N ALA A 21 -18.28 13.50 2.52
CA ALA A 21 -18.50 12.12 2.93
C ALA A 21 -17.33 11.35 2.33
N GLN A 22 -16.38 10.99 3.17
CA GLN A 22 -15.23 10.19 2.79
C GLN A 22 -15.80 8.80 2.52
N GLU A 23 -16.00 8.47 1.23
CA GLU A 23 -16.39 7.11 0.86
C GLU A 23 -15.47 6.13 1.57
N ALA A 24 -16.06 5.11 2.20
CA ALA A 24 -15.31 4.05 2.84
C ALA A 24 -14.24 3.52 1.87
N PRO A 25 -13.02 3.28 2.32
CA PRO A 25 -11.95 2.86 1.44
C PRO A 25 -12.36 1.58 0.71
N LYS A 26 -12.20 1.56 -0.62
CA LYS A 26 -12.39 0.35 -1.44
C LYS A 26 -11.35 -0.75 -1.14
N GLN A 27 -10.48 -0.51 -0.18
CA GLN A 27 -9.47 -1.45 0.27
C GLN A 27 -10.08 -2.46 1.24
N THR A 28 -9.97 -3.74 0.92
CA THR A 28 -10.43 -4.86 1.74
C THR A 28 -9.30 -5.81 2.14
N LEU A 29 -8.24 -5.87 1.34
CA LEU A 29 -7.10 -6.76 1.54
C LEU A 29 -5.83 -5.97 1.88
N CYS A 30 -4.95 -6.62 2.65
CA CYS A 30 -3.66 -6.07 3.00
C CYS A 30 -2.76 -5.94 1.76
N PRO A 31 -2.14 -4.78 1.52
CA PRO A 31 -1.33 -4.59 0.32
C PRO A 31 0.00 -5.35 0.36
N LEU A 32 0.43 -5.86 1.51
CA LEU A 32 1.69 -6.59 1.70
C LEU A 32 1.51 -8.10 1.92
N MET A 33 0.41 -8.50 2.57
CA MET A 33 -0.05 -9.89 2.72
C MET A 33 -1.38 -10.01 1.96
N VAL A 34 -1.29 -10.18 0.66
CA VAL A 34 -2.39 -9.90 -0.28
C VAL A 34 -3.63 -10.77 -0.16
N ASP A 35 -3.57 -11.85 0.61
CA ASP A 35 -4.71 -12.75 0.89
C ASP A 35 -5.37 -12.45 2.25
N ASP A 36 -4.76 -11.56 3.07
CA ASP A 36 -5.25 -11.26 4.40
C ASP A 36 -6.16 -10.01 4.38
N GLU A 37 -7.27 -10.07 5.11
CA GLU A 37 -8.14 -8.91 5.30
C GLU A 37 -7.45 -7.80 6.09
N ILE A 38 -7.83 -6.56 5.84
CA ILE A 38 -7.31 -5.41 6.58
C ILE A 38 -7.89 -5.34 7.98
N ASP A 39 -7.09 -4.80 8.91
CA ASP A 39 -7.55 -4.28 10.19
C ASP A 39 -7.65 -2.75 10.08
N LEU A 40 -8.81 -2.18 10.38
CA LEU A 40 -9.04 -0.74 10.27
C LEU A 40 -8.28 0.09 11.30
N GLU A 41 -7.79 -0.54 12.38
CA GLU A 41 -6.92 0.09 13.39
C GLU A 41 -5.44 0.09 12.95
N GLU A 42 -5.07 -0.82 12.03
CA GLU A 42 -3.72 -0.98 11.51
C GLU A 42 -3.55 -0.25 10.19
N PHE A 43 -3.00 0.97 10.22
CA PHE A 43 -2.77 1.75 9.00
C PHE A 43 -1.47 2.56 9.05
N VAL A 44 -1.04 2.99 7.88
CA VAL A 44 0.02 3.98 7.69
C VAL A 44 -0.53 5.18 6.94
N LEU A 45 0.10 6.35 7.13
CA LEU A 45 -0.16 7.55 6.33
C LEU A 45 0.96 7.71 5.30
N PHE A 46 0.61 7.75 4.03
CA PHE A 46 1.56 8.02 2.95
C PHE A 46 1.08 9.20 2.11
N LYS A 47 1.79 10.32 2.17
CA LYS A 47 1.43 11.59 1.49
C LYS A 47 -0.04 12.01 1.76
N GLY A 48 -0.49 11.87 3.00
CA GLY A 48 -1.84 12.22 3.40
C GLY A 48 -2.90 11.16 3.11
N VAL A 49 -2.55 10.06 2.45
CA VAL A 49 -3.45 8.96 2.14
C VAL A 49 -3.31 7.85 3.18
N LYS A 50 -4.42 7.40 3.74
CA LYS A 50 -4.47 6.27 4.67
C LYS A 50 -4.42 4.95 3.90
N VAL A 51 -3.49 4.06 4.28
CA VAL A 51 -3.32 2.72 3.72
C VAL A 51 -3.44 1.71 4.86
N PHE A 52 -4.45 0.88 4.79
CA PHE A 52 -4.73 -0.11 5.84
C PHE A 52 -3.89 -1.37 5.65
N MET A 53 -3.54 -2.00 6.75
CA MET A 53 -2.76 -3.23 6.84
C MET A 53 -3.55 -4.31 7.59
N CYS A 54 -3.11 -5.55 7.55
CA CYS A 54 -3.70 -6.62 8.37
C CYS A 54 -3.08 -6.69 9.78
N CYS A 55 -1.89 -6.10 9.98
CA CYS A 55 -1.17 -6.20 11.26
C CYS A 55 0.01 -5.23 11.33
N GLY A 56 0.57 -5.06 12.55
CA GLY A 56 1.73 -4.19 12.81
C GLY A 56 3.00 -4.59 12.04
N SER A 57 3.24 -5.88 11.79
CA SER A 57 4.41 -6.33 11.03
C SER A 57 4.37 -5.90 9.56
N CYS A 58 3.18 -5.70 9.00
CA CYS A 58 3.01 -5.11 7.67
C CYS A 58 3.35 -3.62 7.67
N LYS A 59 3.02 -2.87 8.73
CA LYS A 59 3.47 -1.48 8.86
C LYS A 59 4.99 -1.38 8.91
N GLU A 60 5.65 -2.21 9.72
CA GLU A 60 7.13 -2.26 9.77
C GLU A 60 7.75 -2.63 8.42
N THR A 61 7.10 -3.48 7.66
CA THR A 61 7.56 -3.85 6.30
C THR A 61 7.36 -2.70 5.33
N TRP A 62 6.22 -2.00 5.39
CA TRP A 62 5.95 -0.81 4.60
C TRP A 62 7.02 0.26 4.79
N ASP A 63 7.42 0.53 6.04
CA ASP A 63 8.38 1.56 6.41
C ASP A 63 9.78 1.34 5.81
N LYS A 64 10.11 0.11 5.44
CA LYS A 64 11.39 -0.20 4.77
C LYS A 64 11.48 0.40 3.36
N ASN A 65 10.36 0.52 2.64
CA ASN A 65 10.34 1.10 1.29
C ASN A 65 8.97 1.62 0.88
N PRO A 66 8.43 2.65 1.56
CA PRO A 66 7.05 3.11 1.35
C PRO A 66 6.78 3.62 -0.07
N LYS A 67 7.76 4.29 -0.69
CA LYS A 67 7.64 4.78 -2.08
C LYS A 67 7.47 3.64 -3.08
N TYR A 68 8.20 2.54 -2.90
CA TYR A 68 8.09 1.35 -3.74
C TYR A 68 6.74 0.65 -3.54
N PHE A 69 6.36 0.44 -2.29
CA PHE A 69 5.07 -0.19 -1.99
C PHE A 69 3.88 0.64 -2.48
N ALA A 70 3.97 1.97 -2.43
CA ALA A 70 2.93 2.82 -3.02
C ALA A 70 2.73 2.58 -4.53
N VAL A 71 3.76 2.12 -5.25
CA VAL A 71 3.64 1.77 -6.68
C VAL A 71 3.07 0.37 -6.88
N VAL A 72 3.56 -0.63 -6.14
CA VAL A 72 3.20 -2.04 -6.40
C VAL A 72 1.93 -2.51 -5.68
N CYS A 73 1.39 -1.72 -4.76
CA CYS A 73 0.23 -2.08 -3.93
C CYS A 73 -1.10 -1.45 -4.40
N GLN A 74 -1.14 -0.83 -5.59
CA GLN A 74 -2.31 -0.09 -6.08
C GLN A 74 -3.53 -0.96 -6.38
N GLU A 75 -3.36 -2.25 -6.53
CA GLU A 75 -4.45 -3.20 -6.72
C GLU A 75 -5.23 -3.38 -5.41
N GLN A 76 -4.53 -3.67 -4.30
CA GLN A 76 -5.13 -3.82 -2.98
C GLN A 76 -5.49 -2.49 -2.32
N ALA A 77 -4.73 -1.42 -2.61
CA ALA A 77 -4.92 -0.07 -2.07
C ALA A 77 -5.09 0.96 -3.19
N PRO A 78 -6.25 1.04 -3.85
CA PRO A 78 -6.47 1.90 -5.04
C PRO A 78 -6.23 3.38 -4.79
N GLN A 79 -6.38 3.85 -3.55
CA GLN A 79 -6.12 5.23 -3.13
C GLN A 79 -4.66 5.66 -3.36
N LEU A 80 -3.73 4.71 -3.47
CA LEU A 80 -2.32 4.97 -3.76
C LEU A 80 -2.07 5.50 -5.18
N LYS A 81 -2.99 5.27 -6.12
CA LYS A 81 -2.86 5.73 -7.52
C LYS A 81 -2.63 7.25 -7.62
N ALA A 82 -3.25 8.01 -6.71
CA ALA A 82 -3.15 9.47 -6.69
C ALA A 82 -1.77 9.99 -6.22
N VAL A 83 -1.01 9.19 -5.45
CA VAL A 83 0.20 9.64 -4.74
C VAL A 83 1.46 8.84 -5.07
N ALA A 84 1.32 7.74 -5.80
CA ALA A 84 2.44 6.90 -6.23
C ALA A 84 3.36 7.62 -7.23
N SER A 85 4.66 7.39 -7.10
CA SER A 85 5.65 7.95 -8.03
C SER A 85 5.69 7.15 -9.34
N LYS A 86 5.68 7.85 -10.48
CA LYS A 86 5.83 7.25 -11.81
C LYS A 86 7.29 6.87 -12.14
N GLU A 87 8.25 7.36 -11.37
CA GLU A 87 9.68 7.14 -11.61
C GLU A 87 10.18 5.80 -11.07
N ILE A 88 9.45 5.20 -10.12
CA ILE A 88 9.85 3.94 -9.49
C ILE A 88 9.42 2.79 -10.40
N LYS A 89 10.40 2.00 -10.84
CA LYS A 89 10.17 0.78 -11.61
C LYS A 89 9.99 -0.41 -10.67
N PRO A 90 8.89 -1.14 -10.75
CA PRO A 90 8.70 -2.37 -9.99
C PRO A 90 9.74 -3.45 -10.35
N LEU A 91 10.08 -4.29 -9.38
CA LEU A 91 10.76 -5.56 -9.67
C LEU A 91 9.86 -6.44 -10.54
N LYS A 92 10.45 -7.27 -11.40
CA LYS A 92 9.70 -8.33 -12.08
C LYS A 92 9.10 -9.30 -11.05
N GLN A 93 9.88 -9.64 -10.02
CA GLN A 93 9.43 -10.44 -8.89
C GLN A 93 8.75 -9.56 -7.85
N LEU A 94 7.44 -9.65 -7.73
CA LEU A 94 6.65 -8.87 -6.76
C LEU A 94 6.41 -9.61 -5.44
N PHE A 95 6.54 -10.95 -5.45
CA PHE A 95 6.21 -11.80 -4.32
C PHE A 95 7.35 -12.76 -3.96
N CYS A 96 7.35 -13.18 -2.70
CA CYS A 96 8.28 -14.19 -2.21
C CYS A 96 7.95 -15.56 -2.82
N PRO A 97 8.93 -16.29 -3.39
CA PRO A 97 8.64 -17.60 -4.03
C PRO A 97 8.21 -18.66 -3.04
N VAL A 98 8.55 -18.51 -1.76
CA VAL A 98 8.22 -19.47 -0.68
C VAL A 98 6.89 -19.13 0.00
N TYR A 99 6.59 -17.85 0.13
CA TYR A 99 5.35 -17.32 0.69
C TYR A 99 4.71 -16.41 -0.37
N ALA A 100 3.97 -17.01 -1.27
CA ALA A 100 3.50 -16.38 -2.51
C ALA A 100 2.55 -15.18 -2.29
N ASN A 101 1.98 -15.04 -1.09
CA ASN A 101 1.15 -13.92 -0.70
C ASN A 101 1.92 -12.76 -0.05
N LEU A 102 3.24 -12.91 0.20
CA LEU A 102 4.07 -11.86 0.81
C LEU A 102 4.84 -11.09 -0.25
N ARG A 103 4.66 -9.79 -0.29
CA ARG A 103 5.41 -8.92 -1.20
C ARG A 103 6.88 -8.82 -0.82
N VAL A 104 7.70 -8.63 -1.85
CA VAL A 104 9.13 -8.30 -1.74
C VAL A 104 9.41 -6.92 -2.35
N HIS A 105 10.56 -6.37 -2.03
CA HIS A 105 11.01 -5.06 -2.52
C HIS A 105 12.53 -5.07 -2.75
N PRO A 106 13.11 -4.07 -3.44
CA PRO A 106 14.54 -4.05 -3.81
C PRO A 106 15.53 -4.14 -2.64
N LYS A 107 15.07 -3.84 -1.41
CA LYS A 107 15.88 -3.96 -0.18
C LYS A 107 15.54 -5.21 0.63
N SER A 108 14.73 -6.13 0.09
CA SER A 108 14.46 -7.43 0.72
C SER A 108 15.71 -8.30 0.76
N LEU A 109 15.70 -9.31 1.63
CA LEU A 109 16.72 -10.35 1.59
C LEU A 109 16.78 -10.94 0.18
N SER A 110 17.98 -11.21 -0.33
CA SER A 110 18.16 -11.75 -1.66
C SER A 110 19.23 -12.85 -1.69
N LEU A 111 19.16 -13.69 -2.70
CA LEU A 111 20.10 -14.76 -2.99
C LEU A 111 20.32 -14.84 -4.50
N GLU A 112 21.59 -14.98 -4.91
CA GLU A 112 21.89 -15.31 -6.30
C GLU A 112 21.69 -16.81 -6.55
N HIS A 113 20.92 -17.16 -7.57
CA HIS A 113 20.68 -18.55 -7.98
C HIS A 113 20.59 -18.62 -9.50
N GLU A 114 21.48 -19.41 -10.11
CA GLU A 114 21.57 -19.59 -11.58
C GLU A 114 21.59 -18.24 -12.35
N GLY A 115 22.39 -17.27 -11.87
CA GLY A 115 22.55 -15.96 -12.50
C GLY A 115 21.35 -15.01 -12.33
N ARG A 116 20.41 -15.35 -11.43
CA ARG A 116 19.24 -14.50 -11.09
C ARG A 116 19.28 -14.10 -9.62
N THR A 117 19.03 -12.82 -9.35
CA THR A 117 18.78 -12.36 -7.98
C THR A 117 17.34 -12.69 -7.61
N ILE A 118 17.15 -13.45 -6.55
CA ILE A 118 15.83 -13.86 -6.02
C ILE A 118 15.62 -13.16 -4.67
N TYR A 119 14.48 -12.48 -4.51
CA TYR A 119 14.12 -11.73 -3.31
C TYR A 119 13.19 -12.54 -2.40
N PHE A 120 13.37 -12.38 -1.08
CA PHE A 120 12.64 -13.14 -0.06
C PHE A 120 12.07 -12.23 1.01
N SER A 121 10.88 -12.56 1.50
CA SER A 121 10.19 -11.78 2.55
C SER A 121 10.83 -11.90 3.93
N LYS A 122 11.49 -13.01 4.24
CA LYS A 122 12.13 -13.28 5.55
C LYS A 122 13.20 -14.37 5.47
N LYS A 123 14.07 -14.43 6.50
CA LYS A 123 15.19 -15.40 6.57
C LYS A 123 14.74 -16.86 6.39
N ARG A 124 13.63 -17.26 7.00
CA ARG A 124 13.10 -18.63 6.87
C ARG A 124 12.73 -18.96 5.42
N ALA A 125 12.35 -17.99 4.60
CA ALA A 125 12.09 -18.22 3.19
C ALA A 125 13.38 -18.56 2.43
N VAL A 126 14.49 -17.87 2.73
CA VAL A 126 15.81 -18.16 2.15
C VAL A 126 16.21 -19.61 2.47
N SER A 127 16.17 -20.02 3.74
CA SER A 127 16.54 -21.37 4.17
C SER A 127 15.68 -22.45 3.52
N ARG A 128 14.36 -22.22 3.39
CA ARG A 128 13.45 -23.16 2.70
C ARG A 128 13.74 -23.26 1.20
N PHE A 129 14.04 -22.13 0.56
CA PHE A 129 14.41 -22.10 -0.84
C PHE A 129 15.70 -22.88 -1.07
N GLN A 130 16.75 -22.62 -0.27
CA GLN A 130 18.04 -23.32 -0.37
C GLN A 130 17.91 -24.84 -0.16
N ALA A 131 17.02 -25.28 0.73
CA ALA A 131 16.77 -26.70 0.97
C ALA A 131 16.08 -27.39 -0.23
N ASN A 132 15.26 -26.70 -1.01
CA ASN A 132 14.58 -27.28 -2.17
C ASN A 132 14.24 -26.19 -3.21
N PRO A 133 15.22 -25.69 -3.99
CA PRO A 133 14.99 -24.63 -4.97
C PRO A 133 13.94 -25.00 -6.02
N LYS A 134 14.00 -26.22 -6.55
CA LYS A 134 13.09 -26.70 -7.62
C LYS A 134 11.61 -26.54 -7.26
N LYS A 135 11.28 -26.71 -5.96
CA LYS A 135 9.91 -26.55 -5.47
C LYS A 135 9.38 -25.12 -5.67
N TYR A 136 10.24 -24.11 -5.55
CA TYR A 136 9.86 -22.70 -5.46
C TYR A 136 10.17 -21.91 -6.73
N LEU A 137 11.06 -22.41 -7.62
CA LEU A 137 11.39 -21.74 -8.89
C LEU A 137 10.17 -21.51 -9.77
N LYS A 138 9.18 -22.40 -9.74
CA LYS A 138 7.92 -22.28 -10.48
C LYS A 138 7.06 -21.06 -10.05
N ASN A 139 7.32 -20.49 -8.88
CA ASN A 139 6.62 -19.31 -8.35
C ASN A 139 7.33 -18.00 -8.72
N LEU A 140 8.39 -18.04 -9.49
CA LEU A 140 9.11 -16.88 -10.01
C LEU A 140 8.61 -16.53 -11.41
N PRO A 141 8.63 -15.20 -11.76
CA PRO A 141 8.25 -14.74 -13.09
C PRO A 141 9.26 -15.16 -14.18
#